data_1cbfdc8c9493d56525cb92a6804ce710
#
_entry.id   1cbfdc8c9493d56525cb92a6804ce710
#
_cell.length_a   1.000
_cell.length_b   1.000
_cell.length_c   1.000
_cell.angle_alpha   90.00
_cell.angle_beta   90.00
_cell.angle_gamma   90.00
#
_symmetry.space_group_name_H-M   'P 1'
#
loop_
_entity.id
_entity.type
_entity.pdbx_description
1 polymer ?
#
loop_
_entity_poly.entity_id
_entity_poly.type
_entity_poly.pdbx_seq_one_letter_code
_entity_poly.pdbx_strand_id
1 'polypeptide(L)'
;IEIESNKREVKKWYQPIIKGSKLAFAGFIIKEFNKTEHYLCRHILKPGSKSSTFTCTANTSNLDTYKYNIDLTISQKKIIHKYFMNRRSNILYNNILSDEGGRFFHSQIRYMACKLKKDENINLPKNYIWLSKNQIITLIDEQKIDIEARLLFGIVNFKGII
;
A
#
# COMPACT_ATOMS: atom_id res chain seq x y z
N ILE A 1 20.00 2.59 18.25
CA ILE A 1 21.20 3.19 17.61
C ILE A 1 21.66 4.39 18.43
N GLU A 2 22.94 4.64 18.39
CA GLU A 2 23.58 5.85 18.86
C GLU A 2 23.76 6.79 17.67
N ILE A 3 23.41 8.08 17.85
CA ILE A 3 23.52 9.10 16.79
C ILE A 3 24.41 10.22 17.30
N GLU A 4 25.37 10.63 16.47
CA GLU A 4 26.23 11.78 16.70
C GLU A 4 26.04 12.82 15.58
N SER A 5 25.96 14.09 15.92
CA SER A 5 25.81 15.18 14.96
C SER A 5 26.48 16.45 15.46
N ASN A 6 27.40 16.98 14.67
CA ASN A 6 28.07 18.25 14.97
C ASN A 6 27.25 19.50 14.61
N LYS A 7 26.09 19.31 13.95
CA LYS A 7 25.22 20.40 13.43
C LYS A 7 23.96 20.63 14.25
N ARG A 8 23.79 19.95 15.41
CA ARG A 8 22.60 20.06 16.26
C ARG A 8 23.00 20.50 17.68
N GLU A 9 22.07 21.09 18.42
CA GLU A 9 22.25 21.47 19.83
C GLU A 9 22.59 20.26 20.68
N VAL A 10 21.85 19.14 20.50
CA VAL A 10 22.17 17.84 21.11
C VAL A 10 23.11 17.13 20.16
N LYS A 11 24.38 16.98 20.57
CA LYS A 11 25.42 16.38 19.74
C LYS A 11 25.37 14.87 19.71
N LYS A 12 24.81 14.24 20.75
CA LYS A 12 24.77 12.78 20.89
C LYS A 12 23.48 12.34 21.60
N TRP A 13 22.79 11.33 21.00
CA TRP A 13 21.59 10.73 21.63
C TRP A 13 21.40 9.28 21.22
N TYR A 14 20.61 8.54 21.98
CA TYR A 14 20.18 7.18 21.64
C TYR A 14 18.77 7.22 21.08
N GLN A 15 18.57 6.54 19.94
CA GLN A 15 17.26 6.42 19.31
C GLN A 15 16.89 4.96 19.11
N PRO A 16 15.75 4.50 19.67
CA PRO A 16 15.23 3.18 19.35
C PRO A 16 14.79 3.14 17.87
N ILE A 17 15.17 2.07 17.19
CA ILE A 17 14.75 1.80 15.81
C ILE A 17 14.14 0.41 15.74
N ILE A 18 13.01 0.28 15.06
CA ILE A 18 12.34 -0.99 14.84
C ILE A 18 13.08 -1.73 13.71
N LYS A 19 13.60 -2.91 14.00
CA LYS A 19 14.22 -3.75 12.97
C LYS A 19 13.13 -4.49 12.20
N GLY A 20 12.85 -4.05 10.98
CA GLY A 20 12.05 -4.79 10.01
C GLY A 20 12.90 -5.91 9.40
N SER A 21 12.46 -7.16 9.52
CA SER A 21 13.22 -8.30 9.01
C SER A 21 12.65 -8.88 7.72
N LYS A 22 11.57 -8.30 7.19
CA LYS A 22 10.77 -8.93 6.13
C LYS A 22 10.28 -7.88 5.13
N LEU A 23 10.16 -8.29 3.86
CA LEU A 23 9.62 -7.45 2.81
C LEU A 23 8.11 -7.28 2.99
N ALA A 24 7.69 -6.07 3.31
CA ALA A 24 6.27 -5.71 3.34
C ALA A 24 5.73 -5.52 1.91
N PHE A 25 4.43 -5.39 1.78
CA PHE A 25 3.76 -5.27 0.49
C PHE A 25 2.58 -4.31 0.57
N ALA A 26 2.42 -3.50 -0.47
CA ALA A 26 1.23 -2.68 -0.72
C ALA A 26 0.90 -2.70 -2.22
N GLY A 27 -0.37 -2.94 -2.58
CA GLY A 27 -0.77 -3.08 -3.96
C GLY A 27 -2.12 -2.48 -4.30
N PHE A 28 -2.21 -1.79 -5.45
CA PHE A 28 -3.46 -1.36 -6.06
C PHE A 28 -3.85 -2.22 -7.24
N ILE A 29 -5.13 -2.56 -7.31
CA ILE A 29 -5.78 -3.00 -8.54
C ILE A 29 -6.50 -1.80 -9.14
N ILE A 30 -6.29 -1.57 -10.44
CA ILE A 30 -6.83 -0.46 -11.20
C ILE A 30 -7.71 -1.02 -12.31
N LYS A 31 -8.88 -0.42 -12.51
CA LYS A 31 -9.79 -0.77 -13.61
C LYS A 31 -10.40 0.48 -14.21
N GLU A 32 -10.58 0.45 -15.52
CA GLU A 32 -11.25 1.52 -16.25
C GLU A 32 -12.77 1.25 -16.30
N PHE A 33 -13.56 2.22 -15.82
CA PHE A 33 -15.02 2.27 -15.99
C PHE A 33 -15.37 3.56 -16.74
N ASN A 34 -16.10 3.45 -17.83
CA ASN A 34 -16.54 4.61 -18.63
C ASN A 34 -15.40 5.59 -18.97
N LYS A 35 -14.26 5.07 -19.43
CA LYS A 35 -13.05 5.85 -19.75
C LYS A 35 -12.41 6.56 -18.56
N THR A 36 -12.79 6.22 -17.33
CA THR A 36 -12.23 6.76 -16.10
C THR A 36 -11.60 5.64 -15.29
N GLU A 37 -10.37 5.86 -14.86
CA GLU A 37 -9.67 4.89 -14.03
C GLU A 37 -10.12 4.96 -12.58
N HIS A 38 -10.32 3.78 -12.01
CA HIS A 38 -10.69 3.59 -10.62
C HIS A 38 -9.70 2.66 -9.94
N TYR A 39 -9.45 2.95 -8.71
CA TYR A 39 -8.56 2.22 -7.82
C TYR A 39 -9.40 1.41 -6.84
N LEU A 40 -9.11 0.14 -6.72
CA LEU A 40 -9.78 -0.70 -5.74
C LEU A 40 -9.19 -0.47 -4.36
N CYS A 41 -9.95 0.20 -3.51
CA CYS A 41 -9.57 0.50 -2.15
C CYS A 41 -10.28 -0.42 -1.16
N ARG A 42 -9.68 -0.63 0.00
CA ARG A 42 -10.25 -1.38 1.10
C ARG A 42 -10.50 -0.44 2.28
N HIS A 43 -11.72 -0.49 2.80
CA HIS A 43 -12.10 0.23 4.00
C HIS A 43 -11.62 -0.53 5.24
N ILE A 44 -10.92 0.15 6.14
CA ILE A 44 -10.33 -0.42 7.35
C ILE A 44 -10.53 0.48 8.56
N LEU A 45 -10.50 -0.12 9.73
CA LEU A 45 -10.37 0.58 11.00
C LEU A 45 -8.98 0.26 11.57
N LYS A 46 -8.12 1.28 11.67
CA LYS A 46 -6.78 1.12 12.27
C LYS A 46 -6.85 1.42 13.78
N PRO A 47 -6.20 0.61 14.63
CA PRO A 47 -6.05 0.96 16.05
C PRO A 47 -5.44 2.35 16.22
N GLY A 48 -6.01 3.15 17.09
CA GLY A 48 -5.56 4.53 17.34
C GLY A 48 -6.07 5.58 16.35
N SER A 49 -6.77 5.20 15.26
CA SER A 49 -7.44 6.15 14.37
C SER A 49 -8.75 6.65 14.97
N LYS A 50 -9.04 7.96 14.82
CA LYS A 50 -10.32 8.55 15.23
C LYS A 50 -11.50 8.11 14.33
N SER A 51 -11.21 7.70 13.11
CA SER A 51 -12.21 7.28 12.12
C SER A 51 -11.67 6.15 11.27
N SER A 52 -12.57 5.48 10.55
CA SER A 52 -12.20 4.53 9.51
C SER A 52 -11.44 5.21 8.36
N THR A 53 -10.54 4.47 7.74
CA THR A 53 -9.70 4.92 6.64
C THR A 53 -9.76 3.95 5.47
N PHE A 54 -9.34 4.42 4.30
CA PHE A 54 -9.14 3.58 3.12
C PHE A 54 -7.66 3.25 2.96
N THR A 55 -7.38 2.04 2.50
CA THR A 55 -6.03 1.56 2.18
C THR A 55 -5.98 0.99 0.76
N CYS A 56 -4.80 0.58 0.32
CA CYS A 56 -4.61 -0.15 -0.93
C CYS A 56 -5.53 -1.38 -1.03
N THR A 57 -5.66 -1.94 -2.22
CA THR A 57 -6.41 -3.20 -2.44
C THR A 57 -5.91 -4.30 -1.52
N ALA A 58 -4.60 -4.43 -1.37
CA ALA A 58 -3.98 -5.42 -0.51
C ALA A 58 -2.68 -4.90 0.07
N ASN A 59 -2.42 -5.22 1.33
CA ASN A 59 -1.15 -4.98 2.01
C ASN A 59 -0.88 -6.09 3.01
N THR A 60 0.40 -6.31 3.31
CA THR A 60 0.85 -7.24 4.34
C THR A 60 2.24 -6.84 4.84
N SER A 61 2.51 -7.12 6.11
CA SER A 61 3.81 -6.88 6.72
C SER A 61 4.89 -7.87 6.26
N ASN A 62 4.51 -8.97 5.63
CA ASN A 62 5.42 -9.99 5.13
C ASN A 62 4.86 -10.65 3.87
N LEU A 63 5.48 -10.32 2.73
CA LEU A 63 5.07 -10.84 1.43
C LEU A 63 5.40 -12.33 1.25
N ASP A 64 6.51 -12.80 1.81
CA ASP A 64 6.96 -14.19 1.62
C ASP A 64 6.04 -15.20 2.29
N THR A 65 5.44 -14.80 3.41
CA THR A 65 4.56 -15.66 4.21
C THR A 65 3.09 -15.23 4.22
N TYR A 66 2.65 -14.38 3.26
CA TYR A 66 1.27 -13.86 3.24
C TYR A 66 0.20 -14.96 3.29
N LYS A 67 0.48 -16.14 2.74
CA LYS A 67 -0.44 -17.29 2.75
C LYS A 67 -0.76 -17.77 4.17
N TYR A 68 0.20 -17.66 5.08
CA TYR A 68 0.09 -18.09 6.47
C TYR A 68 -0.26 -16.96 7.43
N ASN A 69 -0.32 -15.71 6.93
CA ASN A 69 -0.64 -14.57 7.77
C ASN A 69 -2.09 -14.66 8.27
N ILE A 70 -2.27 -14.70 9.59
CA ILE A 70 -3.59 -14.82 10.26
C ILE A 70 -4.40 -13.53 10.16
N ASP A 71 -3.74 -12.36 10.00
CA ASP A 71 -4.40 -11.07 9.88
C ASP A 71 -5.04 -10.86 8.50
N LEU A 72 -4.69 -11.70 7.52
CA LEU A 72 -5.25 -11.65 6.18
C LEU A 72 -6.43 -12.62 6.05
N THR A 73 -7.56 -12.11 5.57
CA THR A 73 -8.70 -12.95 5.21
C THR A 73 -8.37 -13.85 4.01
N ILE A 74 -9.13 -14.91 3.83
CA ILE A 74 -8.99 -15.81 2.66
C ILE A 74 -9.13 -15.03 1.36
N SER A 75 -10.06 -14.08 1.29
CA SER A 75 -10.26 -13.23 0.10
C SER A 75 -9.05 -12.36 -0.19
N GLN A 76 -8.42 -11.77 0.83
CA GLN A 76 -7.20 -10.97 0.66
C GLN A 76 -6.03 -11.82 0.15
N LYS A 77 -5.84 -13.01 0.70
CA LYS A 77 -4.81 -13.96 0.23
C LYS A 77 -5.02 -14.35 -1.24
N LYS A 78 -6.26 -14.61 -1.63
CA LYS A 78 -6.62 -14.90 -3.04
C LYS A 78 -6.33 -13.70 -3.96
N ILE A 79 -6.66 -12.48 -3.53
CA ILE A 79 -6.38 -11.24 -4.28
C ILE A 79 -4.87 -11.06 -4.46
N ILE A 80 -4.08 -11.17 -3.39
CA ILE A 80 -2.62 -11.06 -3.46
C ILE A 80 -2.07 -12.10 -4.44
N HIS A 81 -2.47 -13.35 -4.30
CA HIS A 81 -1.98 -14.42 -5.16
C HIS A 81 -2.34 -14.20 -6.63
N LYS A 82 -3.63 -13.96 -6.91
CA LYS A 82 -4.15 -13.87 -8.28
C LYS A 82 -3.58 -12.65 -9.04
N TYR A 83 -3.53 -11.48 -8.40
CA TYR A 83 -3.28 -10.23 -9.11
C TYR A 83 -1.86 -9.70 -8.96
N PHE A 84 -1.14 -10.06 -7.90
CA PHE A 84 0.20 -9.53 -7.67
C PHE A 84 1.31 -10.58 -7.75
N MET A 85 1.00 -11.85 -7.46
CA MET A 85 2.00 -12.93 -7.53
C MET A 85 1.92 -13.74 -8.81
N ASN A 86 0.84 -13.62 -9.58
CA ASN A 86 0.67 -14.34 -10.83
C ASN A 86 1.40 -13.59 -11.97
N ARG A 87 2.26 -14.29 -12.70
CA ARG A 87 3.01 -13.74 -13.86
C ARG A 87 2.13 -13.26 -15.03
N ARG A 88 0.85 -13.67 -15.07
CA ARG A 88 -0.10 -13.28 -16.14
C ARG A 88 -0.82 -11.97 -15.85
N SER A 89 -0.61 -11.36 -14.68
CA SER A 89 -1.21 -10.08 -14.33
C SER A 89 -0.57 -8.94 -15.11
N ASN A 90 -1.38 -7.99 -15.53
CA ASN A 90 -0.89 -6.77 -16.18
C ASN A 90 -0.34 -5.81 -15.12
N ILE A 91 0.94 -5.97 -14.78
CA ILE A 91 1.63 -5.16 -13.78
C ILE A 91 2.08 -3.85 -14.42
N LEU A 92 1.55 -2.75 -13.92
CA LEU A 92 1.91 -1.38 -14.32
C LEU A 92 3.10 -0.85 -13.54
N TYR A 93 3.21 -1.22 -12.28
CA TYR A 93 4.27 -0.79 -11.37
C TYR A 93 4.67 -1.92 -10.42
N ASN A 94 5.98 -2.09 -10.21
CA ASN A 94 6.53 -3.06 -9.28
C ASN A 94 7.95 -2.62 -8.86
N ASN A 95 8.05 -2.00 -7.69
CA ASN A 95 9.34 -1.59 -7.13
C ASN A 95 9.39 -1.81 -5.62
N ILE A 96 10.59 -2.01 -5.12
CA ILE A 96 10.86 -2.06 -3.68
C ILE A 96 11.43 -0.71 -3.28
N LEU A 97 10.79 -0.08 -2.30
CA LEU A 97 11.21 1.18 -1.71
C LEU A 97 11.56 0.96 -0.24
N SER A 98 12.49 1.78 0.26
CA SER A 98 12.76 1.83 1.70
C SER A 98 11.56 2.41 2.43
N ASP A 99 11.31 1.90 3.61
CA ASP A 99 10.38 2.48 4.57
C ASP A 99 10.97 3.74 5.22
N GLU A 100 10.22 4.38 6.10
CA GLU A 100 10.61 5.62 6.75
C GLU A 100 11.94 5.48 7.52
N GLY A 101 12.96 6.19 7.05
CA GLY A 101 14.25 6.27 7.72
C GLY A 101 14.14 6.94 9.10
N GLY A 102 14.97 6.51 10.05
CA GLY A 102 14.97 7.01 11.43
C GLY A 102 13.98 6.31 12.36
N ARG A 103 13.01 5.56 11.86
CA ARG A 103 12.10 4.71 12.64
C ARG A 103 12.31 3.23 12.39
N PHE A 104 12.60 2.86 11.15
CA PHE A 104 12.74 1.47 10.73
C PHE A 104 14.15 1.20 10.20
N PHE A 105 14.76 0.14 10.70
CA PHE A 105 16.10 -0.28 10.27
C PHE A 105 15.98 -1.28 9.11
N HIS A 106 16.45 -0.89 7.94
CA HIS A 106 16.44 -1.71 6.71
C HIS A 106 15.05 -2.27 6.33
N SER A 107 13.98 -1.58 6.73
CA SER A 107 12.64 -1.96 6.33
C SER A 107 12.38 -1.59 4.88
N GLN A 108 11.74 -2.50 4.16
CA GLN A 108 11.42 -2.33 2.75
C GLN A 108 9.98 -2.74 2.46
N ILE A 109 9.36 -2.04 1.53
CA ILE A 109 8.00 -2.31 1.09
C ILE A 109 8.02 -2.48 -0.44
N ARG A 110 7.46 -3.58 -0.93
CA ARG A 110 7.18 -3.76 -2.34
C ARG A 110 5.86 -3.09 -2.70
N TYR A 111 5.93 -2.08 -3.52
CA TYR A 111 4.77 -1.39 -4.06
C TYR A 111 4.43 -1.90 -5.46
N MET A 112 3.19 -2.30 -5.66
CA MET A 112 2.73 -2.82 -6.96
C MET A 112 1.40 -2.20 -7.37
N ALA A 113 1.24 -1.97 -8.67
CA ALA A 113 -0.04 -1.64 -9.28
C ALA A 113 -0.29 -2.57 -10.47
N CYS A 114 -1.50 -3.12 -10.57
CA CYS A 114 -1.91 -3.90 -11.73
C CYS A 114 -3.22 -3.40 -12.30
N LYS A 115 -3.37 -3.48 -13.63
CA LYS A 115 -4.60 -3.07 -14.35
C LYS A 115 -5.39 -4.30 -14.76
N LEU A 116 -6.67 -4.29 -14.45
CA LEU A 116 -7.60 -5.31 -14.91
C LEU A 116 -7.97 -5.08 -16.38
N LYS A 117 -8.30 -6.15 -17.06
CA LYS A 117 -8.97 -6.08 -18.37
C LYS A 117 -10.38 -5.52 -18.21
N LYS A 118 -10.93 -4.94 -19.27
CA LYS A 118 -12.27 -4.31 -19.24
C LYS A 118 -13.38 -5.29 -18.85
N ASP A 119 -13.29 -6.51 -19.34
CA ASP A 119 -14.23 -7.61 -19.13
C ASP A 119 -13.99 -8.39 -17.83
N GLU A 120 -12.86 -8.16 -17.17
CA GLU A 120 -12.53 -8.88 -15.94
C GLU A 120 -13.27 -8.33 -14.72
N ASN A 121 -14.02 -9.20 -14.03
CA ASN A 121 -14.72 -8.86 -12.81
C ASN A 121 -14.07 -9.53 -11.59
N ILE A 122 -14.09 -8.82 -10.47
CA ILE A 122 -13.64 -9.32 -9.17
C ILE A 122 -14.86 -9.46 -8.26
N ASN A 123 -15.02 -10.63 -7.68
CA ASN A 123 -15.97 -10.79 -6.57
C ASN A 123 -15.34 -10.22 -5.30
N LEU A 124 -15.87 -9.10 -4.83
CA LEU A 124 -15.31 -8.29 -3.77
C LEU A 124 -16.03 -8.51 -2.44
N PRO A 125 -15.29 -8.62 -1.33
CA PRO A 125 -15.86 -8.50 0.01
C PRO A 125 -16.51 -7.13 0.24
N LYS A 126 -17.44 -7.03 1.18
CA LYS A 126 -18.23 -5.81 1.46
C LYS A 126 -17.39 -4.56 1.80
N ASN A 127 -16.17 -4.75 2.28
CA ASN A 127 -15.29 -3.64 2.67
C ASN A 127 -14.38 -3.15 1.53
N TYR A 128 -14.64 -3.54 0.28
CA TYR A 128 -13.93 -3.04 -0.90
C TYR A 128 -14.81 -2.09 -1.70
N ILE A 129 -14.19 -1.05 -2.25
CA ILE A 129 -14.85 -0.05 -3.07
C ILE A 129 -13.93 0.41 -4.20
N TRP A 130 -14.50 0.67 -5.37
CA TRP A 130 -13.84 1.35 -6.46
C TRP A 130 -13.93 2.85 -6.28
N LEU A 131 -12.80 3.54 -6.23
CA LEU A 131 -12.71 4.99 -6.11
C LEU A 131 -12.01 5.57 -7.33
N SER A 132 -12.60 6.62 -7.90
CA SER A 132 -11.96 7.40 -8.97
C SER A 132 -10.79 8.21 -8.43
N LYS A 133 -9.92 8.70 -9.32
CA LYS A 133 -8.81 9.59 -8.97
C LYS A 133 -9.26 10.78 -8.12
N ASN A 134 -10.33 11.46 -8.52
CA ASN A 134 -10.82 12.63 -7.79
C ASN A 134 -11.34 12.27 -6.39
N GLN A 135 -12.04 11.13 -6.25
CA GLN A 135 -12.49 10.67 -4.95
C GLN A 135 -11.31 10.34 -4.02
N ILE A 136 -10.23 9.75 -4.54
CA ILE A 136 -9.01 9.49 -3.74
C ILE A 136 -8.38 10.81 -3.31
N ILE A 137 -8.26 11.81 -4.19
CA ILE A 137 -7.71 13.13 -3.85
C ILE A 137 -8.53 13.76 -2.72
N THR A 138 -9.86 13.79 -2.81
CA THR A 138 -10.72 14.29 -1.74
C THR A 138 -10.48 13.57 -0.42
N LEU A 139 -10.36 12.24 -0.45
CA LEU A 139 -10.11 11.45 0.76
C LEU A 139 -8.69 11.66 1.33
N ILE A 140 -7.71 12.04 0.50
CA ILE A 140 -6.37 12.45 0.97
C ILE A 140 -6.49 13.77 1.73
N ASP A 141 -7.18 14.76 1.19
CA ASP A 141 -7.40 16.06 1.83
C ASP A 141 -8.15 15.92 3.16
N GLU A 142 -9.11 15.00 3.22
CA GLU A 142 -9.85 14.65 4.43
C GLU A 142 -9.07 13.73 5.41
N GLN A 143 -7.81 13.37 5.10
CA GLN A 143 -6.96 12.47 5.90
C GLN A 143 -7.58 11.07 6.11
N LYS A 144 -8.40 10.60 5.17
CA LYS A 144 -9.10 9.31 5.21
C LYS A 144 -8.44 8.21 4.37
N ILE A 145 -7.23 8.44 3.88
CA ILE A 145 -6.42 7.44 3.15
C ILE A 145 -5.11 7.21 3.90
N ASP A 146 -4.71 5.95 4.05
CA ASP A 146 -3.47 5.63 4.74
C ASP A 146 -2.20 5.94 3.93
N ILE A 147 -1.05 5.90 4.59
CA ILE A 147 0.22 6.37 4.03
C ILE A 147 0.68 5.53 2.84
N GLU A 148 0.53 4.21 2.89
CA GLU A 148 0.95 3.30 1.83
C GLU A 148 0.11 3.52 0.56
N ALA A 149 -1.19 3.73 0.73
CA ALA A 149 -2.10 4.02 -0.38
C ALA A 149 -1.81 5.39 -0.99
N ARG A 150 -1.59 6.43 -0.16
CA ARG A 150 -1.22 7.77 -0.66
C ARG A 150 0.06 7.76 -1.47
N LEU A 151 1.08 7.08 -0.97
CA LEU A 151 2.37 6.99 -1.64
C LEU A 151 2.24 6.26 -2.99
N LEU A 152 1.63 5.09 -3.00
CA LEU A 152 1.46 4.31 -4.23
C LEU A 152 0.59 5.04 -5.25
N PHE A 153 -0.50 5.68 -4.81
CA PHE A 153 -1.35 6.51 -5.66
C PHE A 153 -0.56 7.67 -6.28
N GLY A 154 0.24 8.36 -5.48
CA GLY A 154 1.12 9.43 -5.95
C GLY A 154 2.11 8.95 -7.01
N ILE A 155 2.83 7.87 -6.74
CA ILE A 155 3.81 7.30 -7.67
C ILE A 155 3.19 6.95 -9.02
N VAL A 156 2.05 6.24 -9.00
CA VAL A 156 1.38 5.77 -10.22
C VAL A 156 0.91 6.94 -11.07
N ASN A 157 0.36 8.00 -10.45
CA ASN A 157 -0.13 9.18 -11.17
C ASN A 157 1.01 10.12 -11.61
N PHE A 158 2.06 10.29 -10.78
CA PHE A 158 3.16 11.21 -11.09
C PHE A 158 4.03 10.72 -12.25
N LYS A 159 4.20 9.40 -12.37
CA LYS A 159 4.99 8.81 -13.45
C LYS A 159 4.23 8.70 -14.77
N GLY A 160 2.97 9.12 -14.82
CA GLY A 160 2.12 8.95 -16.00
C GLY A 160 1.98 7.48 -16.41
N ILE A 161 1.95 6.56 -15.41
CA ILE A 161 1.86 5.12 -15.63
C ILE A 161 0.44 4.74 -16.10
N ILE A 162 -0.50 5.60 -15.80
CA ILE A 162 -1.90 5.54 -16.19
C ILE A 162 -2.38 6.88 -16.72
#